data_26dd2781bc1dd667ee891b7cc05775c5
#
_entry.id   26dd2781bc1dd667ee891b7cc05775c5
#
_cell.length_a   1.000
_cell.length_b   1.000
_cell.length_c   1.000
_cell.angle_alpha   90.00
_cell.angle_beta   90.00
_cell.angle_gamma   90.00
#
_symmetry.space_group_name_H-M   'P 1'
#
loop_
_entity.id
_entity.type
_entity.pdbx_description
1 polymer ?
#
loop_
_entity_poly.entity_id
_entity_poly.type
_entity_poly.pdbx_seq_one_letter_code
_entity_poly.pdbx_strand_id
1 'polypeptide(L)'
;MKTKITKVVALFTTLAIIFSCTEDMEYRDTAVSPVNQLYEPISGKSVELVASATASLFFEWEAAKAEDSGSPLYEIVFDKEGGNFSNPLYKVLSDNNGARNYATISHKTLNKIGAAAGLNSGETGTIIWTVIASRGLSTVSYTHLRAHETCADL
;
A
#
# COMPACT_ATOMS: atom_id res chain seq x y z
N MET A 1 -45.30 -43.12 -29.12
CA MET A 1 -45.17 -41.66 -29.09
C MET A 1 -44.45 -41.15 -27.84
N LYS A 2 -44.69 -41.69 -26.64
CA LYS A 2 -44.09 -41.22 -25.36
C LYS A 2 -42.55 -41.27 -25.32
N THR A 3 -41.92 -42.29 -25.88
CA THR A 3 -40.46 -42.49 -25.86
C THR A 3 -39.66 -41.48 -26.71
N LYS A 4 -40.27 -40.97 -27.81
CA LYS A 4 -39.60 -39.94 -28.66
C LYS A 4 -39.63 -38.57 -28.01
N ILE A 5 -40.68 -38.21 -27.31
CA ILE A 5 -40.82 -36.93 -26.59
C ILE A 5 -39.82 -36.88 -25.43
N THR A 6 -39.67 -37.98 -24.68
CA THR A 6 -38.70 -38.04 -23.56
C THR A 6 -37.25 -37.85 -24.02
N LYS A 7 -36.89 -38.43 -25.19
CA LYS A 7 -35.54 -38.24 -25.74
C LYS A 7 -35.28 -36.82 -26.25
N VAL A 8 -36.29 -36.16 -26.80
CA VAL A 8 -36.18 -34.75 -27.26
C VAL A 8 -36.09 -33.81 -26.07
N VAL A 9 -36.88 -34.02 -25.01
CA VAL A 9 -36.80 -33.21 -23.79
C VAL A 9 -35.46 -33.40 -23.09
N ALA A 10 -34.92 -34.62 -23.02
CA ALA A 10 -33.60 -34.89 -22.44
C ALA A 10 -32.47 -34.22 -23.25
N LEU A 11 -32.58 -34.17 -24.59
CA LEU A 11 -31.58 -33.50 -25.44
C LEU A 11 -31.62 -31.98 -25.26
N PHE A 12 -32.82 -31.38 -25.11
CA PHE A 12 -32.92 -29.91 -24.84
C PHE A 12 -32.41 -29.52 -23.46
N THR A 13 -32.63 -30.34 -22.43
CA THR A 13 -32.10 -30.06 -21.09
C THR A 13 -30.58 -30.17 -21.04
N THR A 14 -29.97 -31.10 -21.79
CA THR A 14 -28.48 -31.22 -21.84
C THR A 14 -27.84 -30.07 -22.61
N LEU A 15 -28.54 -29.52 -23.64
CA LEU A 15 -28.00 -28.39 -24.42
C LEU A 15 -28.07 -27.06 -23.64
N ALA A 16 -29.04 -26.91 -22.73
CA ALA A 16 -29.17 -25.71 -21.90
C ALA A 16 -28.03 -25.54 -20.84
N ILE A 17 -27.34 -26.62 -20.48
CA ILE A 17 -26.29 -26.58 -19.45
C ILE A 17 -24.95 -26.04 -19.98
N ILE A 18 -24.72 -26.08 -21.30
CA ILE A 18 -23.46 -25.63 -21.91
C ILE A 18 -23.42 -24.12 -22.23
N PHE A 19 -24.51 -23.40 -22.01
CA PHE A 19 -24.54 -21.94 -22.14
C PHE A 19 -24.36 -21.19 -20.81
N SER A 20 -24.03 -21.89 -19.72
CA SER A 20 -23.76 -21.28 -18.45
C SER A 20 -22.27 -20.95 -18.34
N CYS A 21 -21.97 -19.65 -18.24
CA CYS A 21 -20.71 -19.02 -17.89
C CYS A 21 -19.61 -19.01 -18.96
N THR A 22 -19.70 -18.07 -19.87
CA THR A 22 -18.57 -17.27 -20.28
C THR A 22 -18.93 -15.80 -20.06
N GLU A 23 -19.13 -15.39 -18.81
CA GLU A 23 -18.82 -14.02 -18.49
C GLU A 23 -17.29 -13.99 -18.33
N ASP A 24 -16.61 -13.53 -19.38
CA ASP A 24 -15.27 -13.02 -19.26
C ASP A 24 -15.36 -11.95 -18.17
N MET A 25 -14.86 -12.26 -16.96
CA MET A 25 -14.61 -11.24 -15.97
C MET A 25 -13.51 -10.36 -16.57
N GLU A 26 -13.92 -9.35 -17.32
CA GLU A 26 -13.02 -8.29 -17.73
C GLU A 26 -12.50 -7.66 -16.46
N TYR A 27 -11.27 -8.01 -16.10
CA TYR A 27 -10.57 -7.43 -14.95
C TYR A 27 -10.41 -5.93 -15.24
N ARG A 28 -11.32 -5.12 -14.71
CA ARG A 28 -11.20 -3.67 -14.77
C ARG A 28 -10.14 -3.24 -13.79
N ASP A 29 -9.07 -2.72 -14.33
CA ASP A 29 -8.05 -2.04 -13.55
C ASP A 29 -8.67 -0.79 -12.95
N THR A 30 -8.91 -0.83 -11.64
CA THR A 30 -9.60 0.25 -10.92
C THR A 30 -8.61 1.36 -10.63
N ALA A 31 -8.82 2.55 -11.21
CA ALA A 31 -7.96 3.68 -10.94
C ALA A 31 -8.04 4.13 -9.46
N VAL A 32 -6.90 4.54 -8.94
CA VAL A 32 -6.74 5.08 -7.57
C VAL A 32 -6.23 6.51 -7.67
N SER A 33 -6.84 7.43 -6.90
CA SER A 33 -6.34 8.80 -6.85
C SER A 33 -4.97 8.85 -6.17
N PRO A 34 -4.10 9.79 -6.56
CA PRO A 34 -2.87 10.01 -5.82
C PRO A 34 -3.16 10.46 -4.37
N VAL A 35 -2.23 10.17 -3.47
CA VAL A 35 -2.15 10.82 -2.16
C VAL A 35 -1.56 12.21 -2.40
N ASN A 36 -2.28 13.28 -2.07
CA ASN A 36 -1.80 14.65 -2.35
C ASN A 36 -1.15 15.31 -1.15
N GLN A 37 -1.34 14.79 0.06
CA GLN A 37 -0.84 15.41 1.27
C GLN A 37 -0.37 14.37 2.30
N LEU A 38 0.81 14.62 2.86
CA LEU A 38 1.34 13.92 4.02
C LEU A 38 1.15 14.84 5.23
N TYR A 39 0.56 14.31 6.31
CA TYR A 39 0.23 15.11 7.50
C TYR A 39 1.25 14.94 8.61
N GLU A 40 1.58 13.70 8.98
CA GLU A 40 2.52 13.38 10.04
C GLU A 40 3.50 12.27 9.61
N PRO A 41 4.75 12.36 10.02
CA PRO A 41 5.42 13.51 10.63
C PRO A 41 5.58 14.68 9.66
N ILE A 42 5.52 15.91 10.18
CA ILE A 42 5.78 17.11 9.37
C ILE A 42 7.23 17.11 8.86
N SER A 43 7.46 17.72 7.69
CA SER A 43 8.81 17.84 7.11
C SER A 43 9.80 18.47 8.08
N GLY A 44 11.02 17.94 8.18
CA GLY A 44 12.05 18.40 9.08
C GLY A 44 11.84 18.02 10.55
N LYS A 45 10.89 17.11 10.86
CA LYS A 45 10.72 16.63 12.23
C LYS A 45 11.92 15.80 12.67
N SER A 46 12.59 16.22 13.75
CA SER A 46 13.63 15.44 14.42
C SER A 46 13.01 14.43 15.38
N VAL A 47 13.51 13.20 15.35
CA VAL A 47 13.05 12.10 16.21
C VAL A 47 14.26 11.41 16.83
N GLU A 48 14.35 11.41 18.16
CA GLU A 48 15.31 10.59 18.90
C GLU A 48 14.75 9.17 19.05
N LEU A 49 15.50 8.18 18.54
CA LEU A 49 15.11 6.78 18.65
C LEU A 49 15.53 6.21 19.98
N VAL A 50 14.58 5.73 20.76
CA VAL A 50 14.83 5.13 22.07
C VAL A 50 14.64 3.61 22.02
N ALA A 51 15.48 2.89 22.80
CA ALA A 51 15.42 1.43 22.93
C ALA A 51 14.27 1.01 23.86
N SER A 52 13.04 1.34 23.45
CA SER A 52 11.80 0.97 24.18
C SER A 52 10.91 0.08 23.28
N ALA A 53 10.32 -0.92 23.88
CA ALA A 53 9.42 -1.83 23.16
C ALA A 53 8.11 -1.15 22.71
N THR A 54 7.72 -0.06 23.35
CA THR A 54 6.45 0.66 23.09
C THR A 54 6.63 1.97 22.33
N ALA A 55 7.89 2.45 22.19
CA ALA A 55 8.15 3.68 21.45
C ALA A 55 7.85 3.51 19.97
N SER A 56 7.11 4.45 19.42
CA SER A 56 6.68 4.45 18.01
C SER A 56 6.52 5.88 17.49
N LEU A 57 6.59 6.03 16.18
CA LEU A 57 6.30 7.25 15.45
C LEU A 57 5.02 7.03 14.63
N PHE A 58 4.15 8.02 14.65
CA PHE A 58 2.91 8.02 13.90
C PHE A 58 3.10 8.69 12.55
N PHE A 59 2.57 8.05 11.51
CA PHE A 59 2.56 8.52 10.13
C PHE A 59 1.12 8.63 9.67
N GLU A 60 0.77 9.72 9.02
CA GLU A 60 -0.58 9.96 8.51
C GLU A 60 -0.53 10.73 7.19
N TRP A 61 -1.47 10.41 6.30
CA TRP A 61 -1.59 11.03 4.98
C TRP A 61 -3.05 11.14 4.55
N GLU A 62 -3.29 11.90 3.48
CA GLU A 62 -4.61 12.00 2.85
C GLU A 62 -5.06 10.64 2.30
N ALA A 63 -6.30 10.27 2.58
CA ALA A 63 -6.86 9.03 2.04
C ALA A 63 -7.06 9.11 0.53
N ALA A 64 -6.46 8.20 -0.22
CA ALA A 64 -6.73 8.02 -1.63
C ALA A 64 -8.15 7.48 -1.88
N LYS A 65 -8.70 7.74 -3.05
CA LYS A 65 -10.02 7.27 -3.47
C LYS A 65 -9.87 6.31 -4.65
N ALA A 66 -10.56 5.17 -4.58
CA ALA A 66 -10.69 4.26 -5.71
C ALA A 66 -11.99 4.55 -6.48
N GLU A 67 -11.97 4.42 -7.80
CA GLU A 67 -13.14 4.67 -8.67
C GLU A 67 -14.30 3.72 -8.37
N ASP A 68 -14.01 2.48 -7.93
CA ASP A 68 -15.00 1.48 -7.53
C ASP A 68 -15.55 1.68 -6.12
N SER A 69 -15.23 2.81 -5.47
CA SER A 69 -15.56 3.11 -4.06
C SER A 69 -15.00 2.09 -3.04
N GLY A 70 -14.12 1.20 -3.46
CA GLY A 70 -13.42 0.28 -2.56
C GLY A 70 -12.29 0.97 -1.80
N SER A 71 -11.80 0.34 -0.74
CA SER A 71 -10.68 0.87 0.05
C SER A 71 -9.36 0.57 -0.64
N PRO A 72 -8.52 1.58 -0.93
CA PRO A 72 -7.13 1.36 -1.32
C PRO A 72 -6.33 0.69 -0.21
N LEU A 73 -5.25 0.03 -0.58
CA LEU A 73 -4.20 -0.44 0.33
C LEU A 73 -3.01 0.51 0.25
N TYR A 74 -2.36 0.73 1.39
CA TYR A 74 -1.24 1.66 1.50
C TYR A 74 0.03 0.98 1.98
N GLU A 75 1.14 1.37 1.38
CA GLU A 75 2.49 1.00 1.77
C GLU A 75 3.31 2.28 1.96
N ILE A 76 3.98 2.41 3.11
CA ILE A 76 4.95 3.48 3.33
C ILE A 76 6.29 3.00 2.81
N VAL A 77 6.96 3.86 2.08
CA VAL A 77 8.24 3.58 1.45
C VAL A 77 9.27 4.56 1.97
N PHE A 78 10.40 4.03 2.41
CA PHE A 78 11.51 4.81 2.98
C PHE A 78 12.73 4.77 2.08
N ASP A 79 13.40 5.91 1.96
CA ASP A 79 14.65 6.03 1.23
C ASP A 79 15.62 6.95 1.98
N LYS A 80 16.89 6.94 1.58
CA LYS A 80 17.89 7.88 2.09
C LYS A 80 17.68 9.26 1.51
N GLU A 81 18.24 10.26 2.16
CA GLU A 81 18.29 11.63 1.63
C GLU A 81 18.77 11.67 0.18
N GLY A 82 18.05 12.40 -0.66
CA GLY A 82 18.31 12.49 -2.10
C GLY A 82 17.93 11.26 -2.91
N GLY A 83 17.33 10.24 -2.29
CA GLY A 83 16.75 9.09 -2.98
C GLY A 83 15.52 9.46 -3.81
N ASN A 84 15.13 8.56 -4.72
CA ASN A 84 13.98 8.76 -5.62
C ASN A 84 12.93 7.63 -5.51
N PHE A 85 13.03 6.80 -4.49
CA PHE A 85 12.16 5.66 -4.20
C PHE A 85 12.12 4.57 -5.30
N SER A 86 13.00 4.61 -6.30
CA SER A 86 13.09 3.56 -7.33
C SER A 86 13.65 2.25 -6.77
N ASN A 87 14.51 2.35 -5.77
CA ASN A 87 15.05 1.22 -5.04
C ASN A 87 15.07 1.54 -3.54
N PRO A 88 13.90 1.54 -2.89
CA PRO A 88 13.76 2.02 -1.54
C PRO A 88 14.49 1.13 -0.53
N LEU A 89 14.94 1.73 0.57
CA LEU A 89 15.60 1.03 1.66
C LEU A 89 14.67 0.09 2.41
N TYR A 90 13.42 0.49 2.57
CA TYR A 90 12.44 -0.26 3.37
C TYR A 90 11.01 0.06 2.96
N LYS A 91 10.12 -0.92 3.13
CA LYS A 91 8.69 -0.78 2.89
C LYS A 91 7.92 -1.36 4.06
N VAL A 92 6.84 -0.68 4.45
CA VAL A 92 5.97 -1.08 5.55
C VAL A 92 4.52 -0.91 5.13
N LEU A 93 3.70 -1.94 5.30
CA LEU A 93 2.27 -1.79 5.16
C LEU A 93 1.72 -0.85 6.24
N SER A 94 0.74 -0.05 5.89
CA SER A 94 0.01 0.76 6.88
C SER A 94 -0.73 -0.13 7.88
N ASP A 95 -1.26 0.48 8.92
CA ASP A 95 -2.00 -0.23 9.96
C ASP A 95 -3.21 -0.99 9.37
N ASN A 96 -3.60 -2.06 10.05
CA ASN A 96 -4.64 -2.98 9.60
C ASN A 96 -4.33 -3.62 8.23
N ASN A 97 -3.10 -4.15 8.08
CA ASN A 97 -2.63 -4.84 6.85
C ASN A 97 -2.72 -3.95 5.59
N GLY A 98 -2.39 -2.69 5.70
CA GLY A 98 -2.40 -1.75 4.59
C GLY A 98 -3.72 -1.01 4.39
N ALA A 99 -4.76 -1.27 5.18
CA ALA A 99 -6.10 -0.71 4.94
C ALA A 99 -6.34 0.68 5.58
N ARG A 100 -5.35 1.24 6.30
CA ARG A 100 -5.47 2.54 6.94
C ARG A 100 -4.60 3.59 6.24
N ASN A 101 -5.07 4.83 6.22
CA ASN A 101 -4.28 5.98 5.75
C ASN A 101 -3.34 6.53 6.84
N TYR A 102 -2.91 5.66 7.73
CA TYR A 102 -1.93 5.96 8.77
C TYR A 102 -1.16 4.68 9.15
N ALA A 103 -0.02 4.85 9.79
CA ALA A 103 0.77 3.76 10.33
C ALA A 103 1.49 4.15 11.61
N THR A 104 1.57 3.20 12.54
CA THR A 104 2.31 3.31 13.78
C THR A 104 3.59 2.48 13.67
N ILE A 105 4.72 3.13 13.43
CA ILE A 105 5.99 2.45 13.19
C ILE A 105 6.86 2.50 14.44
N SER A 106 7.26 1.33 14.95
CA SER A 106 8.08 1.24 16.15
C SER A 106 9.47 1.84 15.94
N HIS A 107 10.07 2.41 17.00
CA HIS A 107 11.47 2.89 16.98
C HIS A 107 12.44 1.77 16.57
N LYS A 108 12.15 0.51 16.92
CA LYS A 108 12.93 -0.65 16.46
C LYS A 108 12.92 -0.78 14.92
N THR A 109 11.79 -0.52 14.28
CA THR A 109 11.69 -0.58 12.81
C THR A 109 12.38 0.64 12.20
N LEU A 110 12.21 1.85 12.77
CA LEU A 110 12.91 3.06 12.32
C LEU A 110 14.43 2.91 12.44
N ASN A 111 14.91 2.28 13.50
CA ASN A 111 16.33 1.97 13.67
C ASN A 111 16.86 1.03 12.57
N LYS A 112 16.08 0.02 12.14
CA LYS A 112 16.46 -0.82 11.00
C LYS A 112 16.53 -0.02 9.69
N ILE A 113 15.62 0.93 9.50
CA ILE A 113 15.60 1.81 8.33
C ILE A 113 16.85 2.70 8.33
N GLY A 114 17.18 3.31 9.49
CA GLY A 114 18.41 4.10 9.66
C GLY A 114 19.66 3.28 9.36
N ALA A 115 19.76 2.07 9.90
CA ALA A 115 20.88 1.16 9.61
C ALA A 115 20.97 0.80 8.12
N ALA A 116 19.83 0.59 7.43
CA ALA A 116 19.79 0.36 5.99
C ALA A 116 20.23 1.60 5.19
N ALA A 117 20.05 2.81 5.73
CA ALA A 117 20.56 4.05 5.16
C ALA A 117 22.07 4.25 5.40
N GLY A 118 22.69 3.39 6.21
CA GLY A 118 24.13 3.43 6.54
C GLY A 118 24.46 4.15 7.84
N LEU A 119 23.47 4.48 8.66
CA LEU A 119 23.68 5.11 9.96
C LEU A 119 24.12 4.09 11.01
N ASN A 120 25.13 4.44 11.82
CA ASN A 120 25.55 3.67 12.96
C ASN A 120 24.87 4.16 14.24
N SER A 121 25.01 3.38 15.33
CA SER A 121 24.48 3.76 16.64
C SER A 121 25.13 5.08 17.13
N GLY A 122 24.29 6.03 17.55
CA GLY A 122 24.70 7.37 17.97
C GLY A 122 24.91 8.37 16.81
N GLU A 123 24.61 7.98 15.58
CA GLU A 123 24.67 8.88 14.43
C GLU A 123 23.29 9.46 14.11
N THR A 124 23.30 10.70 13.65
CA THR A 124 22.11 11.41 13.14
C THR A 124 22.14 11.39 11.62
N GLY A 125 20.98 11.15 10.99
CA GLY A 125 20.84 11.20 9.56
C GLY A 125 19.42 11.48 9.12
N THR A 126 19.24 11.77 7.83
CA THR A 126 17.96 12.11 7.23
C THR A 126 17.40 10.91 6.49
N ILE A 127 16.15 10.56 6.79
CA ILE A 127 15.36 9.56 6.07
C ILE A 127 14.17 10.27 5.43
N ILE A 128 13.97 10.00 4.14
CA ILE A 128 12.81 10.48 3.42
C ILE A 128 11.78 9.36 3.30
N TRP A 129 10.52 9.72 3.22
CA TRP A 129 9.44 8.75 3.08
C TRP A 129 8.33 9.22 2.14
N THR A 130 7.62 8.28 1.57
CA THR A 130 6.45 8.50 0.73
C THR A 130 5.43 7.39 0.93
N VAL A 131 4.27 7.52 0.31
CA VAL A 131 3.19 6.54 0.37
C VAL A 131 2.82 6.07 -1.02
N ILE A 132 2.63 4.77 -1.16
CA ILE A 132 2.05 4.13 -2.34
C ILE A 132 0.64 3.69 -1.99
N ALA A 133 -0.34 4.13 -2.76
CA ALA A 133 -1.70 3.62 -2.70
C ALA A 133 -1.94 2.63 -3.85
N SER A 134 -2.58 1.51 -3.57
CA SER A 134 -2.87 0.47 -4.57
C SER A 134 -4.29 -0.08 -4.44
N ARG A 135 -4.86 -0.51 -5.57
CA ARG A 135 -6.14 -1.20 -5.63
C ARG A 135 -6.09 -2.23 -6.75
N GLY A 136 -6.15 -3.52 -6.41
CA GLY A 136 -5.92 -4.58 -7.39
C GLY A 136 -4.50 -4.50 -7.97
N LEU A 137 -4.38 -4.35 -9.28
CA LEU A 137 -3.09 -4.15 -9.98
C LEU A 137 -2.74 -2.66 -10.17
N SER A 138 -3.69 -1.75 -9.92
CA SER A 138 -3.46 -0.31 -10.02
C SER A 138 -2.66 0.20 -8.83
N THR A 139 -1.58 0.91 -9.09
CA THR A 139 -0.68 1.44 -8.06
C THR A 139 -0.34 2.89 -8.39
N VAL A 140 -0.54 3.77 -7.41
CA VAL A 140 -0.20 5.20 -7.53
C VAL A 140 0.69 5.59 -6.37
N SER A 141 1.84 6.17 -6.69
CA SER A 141 2.75 6.75 -5.71
C SER A 141 2.42 8.24 -5.48
N TYR A 142 2.75 8.74 -4.30
CA TYR A 142 2.73 10.18 -4.03
C TYR A 142 3.66 10.90 -5.01
N THR A 143 3.11 11.81 -5.83
CA THR A 143 3.84 12.45 -6.93
C THR A 143 4.45 13.81 -6.56
N HIS A 144 4.16 14.37 -5.38
CA HIS A 144 4.78 15.61 -4.93
C HIS A 144 6.09 15.34 -4.19
N LEU A 145 7.19 15.72 -4.81
CA LEU A 145 8.57 15.71 -4.34
C LEU A 145 8.81 16.69 -3.18
N ARG A 146 8.06 16.57 -2.08
CA ARG A 146 8.50 17.05 -0.78
C ARG A 146 8.72 15.83 0.09
N ALA A 147 9.90 15.26 -0.04
CA ALA A 147 10.38 14.29 0.91
C ALA A 147 10.22 14.87 2.32
N HIS A 148 9.43 14.18 3.17
CA HIS A 148 9.40 14.50 4.57
C HIS A 148 10.70 13.95 5.18
N GLU A 149 11.58 14.87 5.52
CA GLU A 149 12.84 14.55 6.20
C GLU A 149 12.54 14.25 7.65
N THR A 150 12.92 13.07 8.10
CA THR A 150 12.90 12.71 9.51
C THR A 150 14.34 12.46 9.93
N CYS A 151 14.91 13.32 10.77
CA CYS A 151 16.20 13.06 11.38
C CYS A 151 16.00 12.00 12.46
N ALA A 152 16.74 10.90 12.40
CA ALA A 152 16.75 9.87 13.42
C ALA A 152 18.10 9.90 14.12
N ASP A 153 18.09 10.12 15.43
CA ASP A 153 19.23 9.84 16.31
C ASP A 153 19.14 8.37 16.72
N LEU A 154 20.18 7.59 16.44
CA LEU A 154 20.29 6.17 16.75
C LEU A 154 21.02 5.93 18.07
#